data_7ba72aaa64320b4372c1de2c125dd721
#
_entry.id   7ba72aaa64320b4372c1de2c125dd721
#
_cell.length_a   1.000
_cell.length_b   1.000
_cell.length_c   1.000
_cell.angle_alpha   90.00
_cell.angle_beta   90.00
_cell.angle_gamma   90.00
#
_symmetry.space_group_name_H-M   'P 1'
#
loop_
_entity.id
_entity.type
_entity.pdbx_description
1 polymer ?
#
loop_
_entity_poly.entity_id
_entity_poly.type
_entity_poly.pdbx_seq_one_letter_code
_entity_poly.pdbx_strand_id
1 'polypeptide(L)'
;GVTAEGLLIVPRRIRACVVAIPDADWTPEQFCGIDNGVPASAQLPRRLAAAGCLVVVPLLINRDDEFSGHPDVAYTNQPHREFVYRMAFELGRHVIGYEVQKIQAAIDSLAVDGKQPLPLAVVGVGEGALLALHSAALDTRIDAAMVSGYFDQRAEVWREPIYRNVWSQLTEFGDAELAGLIAPRTLVVEACRAPEVS
;
A
#
# COMPACT_ATOMS: atom_id res chain seq x y z
N GLY A 1 -4.05 6.29 18.27
CA GLY A 1 -3.47 5.27 17.43
C GLY A 1 -3.97 5.37 16.01
N VAL A 2 -3.34 4.67 15.10
CA VAL A 2 -3.82 4.52 13.72
C VAL A 2 -4.70 3.29 13.69
N THR A 3 -5.94 3.42 13.20
CA THR A 3 -6.85 2.30 12.95
C THR A 3 -6.72 1.86 11.50
N ALA A 4 -6.94 0.58 11.22
CA ALA A 4 -6.94 0.03 9.88
C ALA A 4 -8.27 -0.69 9.64
N GLU A 5 -8.84 -0.46 8.47
CA GLU A 5 -10.01 -1.17 7.95
C GLU A 5 -9.61 -1.84 6.62
N GLY A 6 -10.35 -2.85 6.22
CA GLY A 6 -10.09 -3.54 4.97
C GLY A 6 -10.89 -4.83 4.83
N LEU A 7 -10.63 -5.56 3.76
CA LEU A 7 -11.26 -6.83 3.48
C LEU A 7 -10.31 -8.00 3.74
N LEU A 8 -10.87 -9.10 4.22
CA LEU A 8 -10.18 -10.39 4.37
C LEU A 8 -10.83 -11.42 3.45
N ILE A 9 -10.04 -12.01 2.56
CA ILE A 9 -10.47 -13.08 1.68
C ILE A 9 -9.82 -14.38 2.14
N VAL A 10 -10.64 -15.32 2.58
CA VAL A 10 -10.19 -16.61 3.13
C VAL A 10 -10.42 -17.72 2.09
N PRO A 11 -9.36 -18.33 1.54
CA PRO A 11 -9.50 -19.47 0.64
C PRO A 11 -9.87 -20.74 1.41
N ARG A 12 -10.38 -21.76 0.70
CA ARG A 12 -10.68 -23.07 1.33
C ARG A 12 -9.45 -23.74 1.97
N ARG A 13 -8.28 -23.51 1.39
CA ARG A 13 -7.00 -24.02 1.89
C ARG A 13 -5.95 -22.94 1.77
N ILE A 14 -5.39 -22.55 2.90
CA ILE A 14 -4.36 -21.51 2.97
C ILE A 14 -2.99 -22.13 2.68
N ARG A 15 -2.24 -21.54 1.74
CA ARG A 15 -0.89 -21.91 1.34
C ARG A 15 0.13 -20.80 1.60
N ALA A 16 -0.32 -19.55 1.56
CA ALA A 16 0.48 -18.35 1.79
C ALA A 16 -0.42 -17.24 2.29
N CYS A 17 0.17 -16.18 2.82
CA CYS A 17 -0.50 -14.95 3.24
C CYS A 17 -0.07 -13.79 2.33
N VAL A 18 -0.99 -12.92 1.99
CA VAL A 18 -0.71 -11.75 1.14
C VAL A 18 -1.43 -10.54 1.67
N VAL A 19 -0.72 -9.42 1.80
CA VAL A 19 -1.35 -8.10 1.91
C VAL A 19 -1.37 -7.50 0.52
N ALA A 20 -2.56 -7.36 -0.07
CA ALA A 20 -2.77 -6.78 -1.39
C ALA A 20 -3.22 -5.34 -1.26
N ILE A 21 -2.37 -4.41 -1.64
CA ILE A 21 -2.52 -2.98 -1.38
C ILE A 21 -3.01 -2.31 -2.66
N PRO A 22 -4.24 -1.73 -2.65
CA PRO A 22 -4.81 -1.05 -3.82
C PRO A 22 -4.08 0.24 -4.15
N ASP A 23 -4.37 0.81 -5.32
CA ASP A 23 -4.14 2.24 -5.51
C ASP A 23 -5.05 3.06 -4.59
N ALA A 24 -4.64 4.28 -4.25
CA ALA A 24 -5.38 5.12 -3.32
C ALA A 24 -6.77 5.57 -3.84
N ASP A 25 -7.02 5.46 -5.16
CA ASP A 25 -8.33 5.77 -5.75
C ASP A 25 -9.26 4.56 -5.82
N TRP A 26 -8.81 3.40 -5.31
CA TRP A 26 -9.61 2.19 -5.31
C TRP A 26 -9.98 1.78 -3.89
N THR A 27 -11.27 1.51 -3.69
CA THR A 27 -11.70 0.86 -2.45
C THR A 27 -11.28 -0.62 -2.45
N PRO A 28 -11.15 -1.25 -1.27
CA PRO A 28 -10.93 -2.69 -1.18
C PRO A 28 -11.98 -3.50 -1.93
N GLU A 29 -13.25 -3.06 -1.93
CA GLU A 29 -14.36 -3.68 -2.64
C GLU A 29 -14.18 -3.64 -4.15
N GLN A 30 -13.77 -2.51 -4.70
CA GLN A 30 -13.46 -2.35 -6.12
C GLN A 30 -12.28 -3.22 -6.52
N PHE A 31 -11.19 -3.21 -5.73
CA PHE A 31 -10.01 -4.00 -6.01
C PHE A 31 -10.26 -5.51 -5.93
N CYS A 32 -11.20 -5.93 -5.06
CA CYS A 32 -11.68 -7.31 -4.98
C CYS A 32 -12.75 -7.65 -6.04
N GLY A 33 -13.25 -6.68 -6.81
CA GLY A 33 -14.31 -6.87 -7.79
C GLY A 33 -15.66 -7.21 -7.16
N ILE A 34 -15.90 -6.72 -5.95
CA ILE A 34 -17.21 -6.72 -5.28
C ILE A 34 -18.02 -5.55 -5.83
N ASP A 35 -17.36 -4.39 -5.92
CA ASP A 35 -17.91 -3.20 -6.57
C ASP A 35 -17.26 -2.95 -7.94
N ASN A 36 -17.95 -2.17 -8.77
CA ASN A 36 -17.45 -1.74 -10.07
C ASN A 36 -16.31 -0.71 -9.91
N GLY A 37 -15.48 -0.57 -10.94
CA GLY A 37 -14.42 0.44 -10.98
C GLY A 37 -13.05 -0.11 -11.37
N VAL A 38 -12.77 -1.37 -11.04
CA VAL A 38 -11.51 -2.03 -11.39
C VAL A 38 -11.78 -3.16 -12.39
N PRO A 39 -11.11 -3.18 -13.56
CA PRO A 39 -11.30 -4.23 -14.55
C PRO A 39 -10.89 -5.60 -14.00
N ALA A 40 -11.55 -6.67 -14.45
CA ALA A 40 -11.34 -8.03 -13.94
C ALA A 40 -9.88 -8.50 -14.03
N SER A 41 -9.11 -8.02 -15.01
CA SER A 41 -7.68 -8.31 -15.16
C SER A 41 -6.83 -7.71 -14.04
N ALA A 42 -7.27 -6.61 -13.42
CA ALA A 42 -6.61 -5.91 -12.33
C ALA A 42 -7.13 -6.31 -10.93
N GLN A 43 -8.17 -7.16 -10.85
CA GLN A 43 -8.72 -7.68 -9.58
C GLN A 43 -7.79 -8.73 -8.97
N LEU A 44 -6.59 -8.33 -8.63
CA LEU A 44 -5.51 -9.20 -8.14
C LEU A 44 -5.88 -9.98 -6.87
N PRO A 45 -6.58 -9.41 -5.85
CA PRO A 45 -6.91 -10.13 -4.62
C PRO A 45 -7.70 -11.42 -4.87
N ARG A 46 -8.67 -11.41 -5.78
CA ARG A 46 -9.48 -12.60 -6.13
C ARG A 46 -8.62 -13.71 -6.74
N ARG A 47 -7.67 -13.34 -7.61
CA ARG A 47 -6.78 -14.29 -8.27
C ARG A 47 -5.84 -14.93 -7.26
N LEU A 48 -5.30 -14.15 -6.34
CA LEU A 48 -4.46 -14.64 -5.24
C LEU A 48 -5.23 -15.58 -4.32
N ALA A 49 -6.47 -15.23 -3.94
CA ALA A 49 -7.31 -16.10 -3.13
C ALA A 49 -7.66 -17.41 -3.85
N ALA A 50 -7.95 -17.35 -5.16
CA ALA A 50 -8.18 -18.56 -5.97
C ALA A 50 -6.93 -19.46 -6.03
N ALA A 51 -5.73 -18.91 -5.97
CA ALA A 51 -4.47 -19.66 -5.87
C ALA A 51 -4.18 -20.22 -4.47
N GLY A 52 -5.02 -19.91 -3.48
CA GLY A 52 -4.89 -20.40 -2.11
C GLY A 52 -4.18 -19.44 -1.16
N CYS A 53 -4.11 -18.15 -1.47
CA CYS A 53 -3.60 -17.16 -0.55
C CYS A 53 -4.71 -16.63 0.37
N LEU A 54 -4.40 -16.52 1.66
CA LEU A 54 -5.16 -15.70 2.60
C LEU A 54 -4.81 -14.24 2.29
N VAL A 55 -5.80 -13.45 1.87
CA VAL A 55 -5.53 -12.08 1.37
C VAL A 55 -6.18 -11.05 2.27
N VAL A 56 -5.38 -10.09 2.75
CA VAL A 56 -5.87 -8.86 3.39
C VAL A 56 -5.73 -7.71 2.40
N VAL A 57 -6.79 -6.94 2.25
CA VAL A 57 -6.82 -5.75 1.39
C VAL A 57 -7.13 -4.55 2.26
N PRO A 58 -6.13 -3.73 2.64
CA PRO A 58 -6.35 -2.57 3.48
C PRO A 58 -7.00 -1.43 2.72
N LEU A 59 -7.82 -0.64 3.41
CA LEU A 59 -8.30 0.65 2.92
C LEU A 59 -7.18 1.69 3.09
N LEU A 60 -6.85 2.38 2.00
CA LEU A 60 -5.92 3.51 2.02
C LEU A 60 -6.66 4.84 2.24
N ILE A 61 -5.92 5.85 2.64
CA ILE A 61 -6.38 7.23 2.59
C ILE A 61 -6.48 7.60 1.10
N ASN A 62 -7.69 7.97 0.66
CA ASN A 62 -7.97 8.25 -0.74
C ASN A 62 -7.45 9.62 -1.19
N ARG A 63 -7.63 9.93 -2.48
CA ARG A 63 -7.29 11.25 -3.07
C ARG A 63 -8.49 12.17 -3.22
N ASP A 64 -9.67 11.78 -2.71
CA ASP A 64 -10.86 12.63 -2.74
C ASP A 64 -10.63 13.92 -1.96
N ASP A 65 -11.33 14.97 -2.31
CA ASP A 65 -11.30 16.27 -1.65
C ASP A 65 -12.63 16.65 -0.98
N GLU A 66 -13.62 15.77 -1.06
CA GLU A 66 -15.00 16.04 -0.62
C GLU A 66 -15.21 15.83 0.88
N PHE A 67 -14.42 14.99 1.52
CA PHE A 67 -14.62 14.61 2.91
C PHE A 67 -13.52 15.17 3.81
N SER A 68 -13.91 15.99 4.78
CA SER A 68 -12.98 16.57 5.76
C SER A 68 -12.94 15.85 7.11
N GLY A 69 -13.96 15.06 7.42
CA GLY A 69 -14.16 14.46 8.74
C GLY A 69 -14.64 15.45 9.83
N HIS A 70 -14.90 16.71 9.46
CA HIS A 70 -15.38 17.73 10.38
C HIS A 70 -16.73 18.30 9.91
N PRO A 71 -17.76 18.41 10.80
CA PRO A 71 -19.11 18.81 10.39
C PRO A 71 -19.21 20.23 9.79
N ASP A 72 -18.30 21.11 10.14
CA ASP A 72 -18.29 22.49 9.66
C ASP A 72 -17.41 22.70 8.41
N VAL A 73 -16.75 21.63 7.92
CA VAL A 73 -15.89 21.67 6.73
C VAL A 73 -16.41 20.67 5.72
N ALA A 74 -17.04 21.16 4.64
CA ALA A 74 -17.65 20.29 3.63
C ALA A 74 -16.62 19.54 2.80
N TYR A 75 -15.46 20.15 2.53
CA TYR A 75 -14.34 19.55 1.81
C TYR A 75 -13.02 20.25 2.19
N THR A 76 -11.89 19.64 1.85
CA THR A 76 -10.57 20.12 2.25
C THR A 76 -9.91 21.09 1.25
N ASN A 77 -10.46 21.25 0.05
CA ASN A 77 -9.85 21.93 -1.10
C ASN A 77 -8.51 21.34 -1.55
N GLN A 78 -8.23 20.12 -1.15
CA GLN A 78 -7.04 19.37 -1.51
C GLN A 78 -7.31 17.88 -1.26
N PRO A 79 -6.62 16.97 -1.97
CA PRO A 79 -6.77 15.55 -1.74
C PRO A 79 -6.55 15.17 -0.27
N HIS A 80 -7.31 14.21 0.26
CA HIS A 80 -7.20 13.78 1.66
C HIS A 80 -5.78 13.36 2.02
N ARG A 81 -5.07 12.70 1.10
CA ARG A 81 -3.67 12.32 1.31
C ARG A 81 -2.78 13.54 1.54
N GLU A 82 -2.97 14.59 0.78
CA GLU A 82 -2.22 15.83 0.94
C GLU A 82 -2.60 16.54 2.24
N PHE A 83 -3.89 16.61 2.55
CA PHE A 83 -4.36 17.19 3.81
C PHE A 83 -3.75 16.47 5.01
N VAL A 84 -3.82 15.14 5.05
CA VAL A 84 -3.23 14.33 6.14
C VAL A 84 -1.70 14.47 6.16
N TYR A 85 -1.05 14.52 4.99
CA TYR A 85 0.39 14.76 4.90
C TYR A 85 0.79 16.08 5.57
N ARG A 86 0.09 17.19 5.25
CA ARG A 86 0.39 18.51 5.81
C ARG A 86 0.18 18.54 7.32
N MET A 87 -0.92 17.98 7.81
CA MET A 87 -1.17 17.88 9.25
C MET A 87 -0.16 16.98 9.96
N ALA A 88 0.19 15.85 9.36
CA ALA A 88 1.18 14.94 9.91
C ALA A 88 2.57 15.57 9.99
N PHE A 89 2.96 16.34 8.99
CA PHE A 89 4.25 17.03 8.93
C PHE A 89 4.46 17.95 10.14
N GLU A 90 3.44 18.72 10.52
CA GLU A 90 3.48 19.59 11.73
C GLU A 90 3.74 18.80 13.01
N LEU A 91 3.39 17.52 13.03
CA LEU A 91 3.59 16.62 14.16
C LEU A 91 4.85 15.75 14.04
N GLY A 92 5.71 16.01 13.06
CA GLY A 92 6.88 15.17 12.76
C GLY A 92 6.50 13.77 12.31
N ARG A 93 5.37 13.63 11.58
CA ARG A 93 4.82 12.37 11.07
C ARG A 93 4.67 12.45 9.54
N HIS A 94 4.33 11.32 8.93
CA HIS A 94 4.13 11.25 7.50
C HIS A 94 2.98 10.29 7.14
N VAL A 95 2.19 10.62 6.11
CA VAL A 95 1.06 9.77 5.66
C VAL A 95 1.54 8.38 5.25
N ILE A 96 2.65 8.28 4.52
CA ILE A 96 3.27 6.99 4.15
C ILE A 96 3.61 6.18 5.42
N GLY A 97 4.15 6.82 6.46
CA GLY A 97 4.45 6.16 7.72
C GLY A 97 3.20 5.59 8.42
N TYR A 98 2.09 6.32 8.38
CA TYR A 98 0.82 5.81 8.91
C TYR A 98 0.31 4.59 8.13
N GLU A 99 0.41 4.63 6.81
CA GLU A 99 -0.06 3.52 5.97
C GLU A 99 0.86 2.30 6.04
N VAL A 100 2.17 2.48 6.11
CA VAL A 100 3.11 1.39 6.40
C VAL A 100 2.78 0.74 7.75
N GLN A 101 2.44 1.54 8.77
CA GLN A 101 2.00 1.01 10.07
C GLN A 101 0.71 0.19 9.96
N LYS A 102 -0.26 0.61 9.13
CA LYS A 102 -1.47 -0.20 8.85
C LYS A 102 -1.12 -1.54 8.21
N ILE A 103 -0.19 -1.54 7.25
CA ILE A 103 0.26 -2.75 6.57
C ILE A 103 0.95 -3.69 7.57
N GLN A 104 1.82 -3.17 8.43
CA GLN A 104 2.45 -3.97 9.47
C GLN A 104 1.42 -4.56 10.45
N ALA A 105 0.40 -3.79 10.84
CA ALA A 105 -0.69 -4.29 11.67
C ALA A 105 -1.51 -5.39 10.96
N ALA A 106 -1.73 -5.25 9.64
CA ALA A 106 -2.35 -6.31 8.84
C ALA A 106 -1.49 -7.58 8.82
N ILE A 107 -0.18 -7.45 8.68
CA ILE A 107 0.78 -8.57 8.77
C ILE A 107 0.72 -9.23 10.14
N ASP A 108 0.70 -8.45 11.20
CA ASP A 108 0.58 -8.95 12.57
C ASP A 108 -0.70 -9.77 12.77
N SER A 109 -1.80 -9.35 12.14
CA SER A 109 -3.09 -10.07 12.19
C SER A 109 -3.09 -11.40 11.44
N LEU A 110 -2.17 -11.57 10.48
CA LEU A 110 -2.00 -12.80 9.70
C LEU A 110 -1.11 -13.84 10.41
N ALA A 111 -0.39 -13.45 11.45
CA ALA A 111 0.38 -14.35 12.28
C ALA A 111 -0.56 -15.28 13.05
N VAL A 112 -0.84 -16.44 12.50
CA VAL A 112 -1.75 -17.44 13.08
C VAL A 112 -1.04 -18.18 14.21
N ASP A 113 -1.67 -18.20 15.38
CA ASP A 113 -1.23 -18.83 16.62
C ASP A 113 -0.48 -20.18 16.43
N GLY A 114 0.80 -20.19 16.77
CA GLY A 114 1.60 -21.39 17.07
C GLY A 114 1.87 -22.38 15.92
N LYS A 115 1.52 -22.06 14.68
CA LYS A 115 1.86 -22.85 13.48
C LYS A 115 3.10 -22.27 12.80
N GLN A 116 3.82 -23.11 12.06
CA GLN A 116 4.92 -22.64 11.22
C GLN A 116 4.43 -21.46 10.37
N PRO A 117 5.21 -20.36 10.31
CA PRO A 117 4.82 -19.20 9.53
C PRO A 117 4.65 -19.61 8.06
N LEU A 118 3.50 -19.26 7.49
CA LEU A 118 3.26 -19.40 6.06
C LEU A 118 4.05 -18.34 5.31
N PRO A 119 4.44 -18.60 4.05
CA PRO A 119 5.05 -17.55 3.22
C PRO A 119 4.18 -16.30 3.18
N LEU A 120 4.81 -15.15 3.37
CA LEU A 120 4.16 -13.86 3.43
C LEU A 120 4.63 -12.97 2.28
N ALA A 121 3.68 -12.41 1.54
CA ALA A 121 3.99 -11.44 0.49
C ALA A 121 3.20 -10.14 0.66
N VAL A 122 3.75 -9.06 0.13
CA VAL A 122 3.04 -7.81 -0.10
C VAL A 122 2.98 -7.55 -1.60
N VAL A 123 1.83 -7.14 -2.09
CA VAL A 123 1.65 -6.79 -3.50
C VAL A 123 0.91 -5.47 -3.59
N GLY A 124 1.38 -4.53 -4.41
CA GLY A 124 0.77 -3.22 -4.49
C GLY A 124 0.69 -2.69 -5.92
N VAL A 125 -0.30 -1.84 -6.15
CA VAL A 125 -0.55 -1.16 -7.43
C VAL A 125 -0.56 0.35 -7.18
N GLY A 126 0.11 1.12 -8.03
CA GLY A 126 0.14 2.58 -7.90
C GLY A 126 0.67 3.05 -6.54
N GLU A 127 -0.14 3.76 -5.78
CA GLU A 127 0.22 4.17 -4.40
C GLU A 127 0.45 2.98 -3.49
N GLY A 128 -0.34 1.91 -3.65
CA GLY A 128 -0.11 0.67 -2.92
C GLY A 128 1.22 0.00 -3.25
N ALA A 129 1.75 0.22 -4.45
CA ALA A 129 3.07 -0.29 -4.84
C ALA A 129 4.21 0.45 -4.12
N LEU A 130 4.08 1.78 -3.95
CA LEU A 130 4.99 2.56 -3.11
C LEU A 130 5.01 1.98 -1.69
N LEU A 131 3.83 1.74 -1.12
CA LEU A 131 3.71 1.21 0.23
C LEU A 131 4.24 -0.22 0.35
N ALA A 132 4.05 -1.07 -0.68
CA ALA A 132 4.61 -2.41 -0.72
C ALA A 132 6.14 -2.39 -0.71
N LEU A 133 6.77 -1.49 -1.50
CA LEU A 133 8.22 -1.31 -1.53
C LEU A 133 8.76 -0.92 -0.16
N HIS A 134 8.19 0.13 0.45
CA HIS A 134 8.61 0.60 1.77
C HIS A 134 8.38 -0.45 2.87
N SER A 135 7.22 -1.11 2.87
CA SER A 135 6.92 -2.14 3.86
C SER A 135 7.90 -3.32 3.77
N ALA A 136 8.20 -3.78 2.56
CA ALA A 136 9.13 -4.88 2.35
C ALA A 136 10.58 -4.52 2.69
N ALA A 137 10.98 -3.26 2.46
CA ALA A 137 12.30 -2.77 2.87
C ALA A 137 12.45 -2.72 4.41
N LEU A 138 11.36 -2.39 5.13
CA LEU A 138 11.38 -2.20 6.59
C LEU A 138 11.08 -3.48 7.38
N ASP A 139 10.35 -4.44 6.81
CA ASP A 139 9.89 -5.64 7.52
C ASP A 139 10.46 -6.92 6.90
N THR A 140 11.39 -7.55 7.60
CA THR A 140 12.06 -8.77 7.15
C THR A 140 11.19 -10.02 7.19
N ARG A 141 9.98 -9.96 7.76
CA ARG A 141 9.01 -11.07 7.75
C ARG A 141 8.37 -11.26 6.38
N ILE A 142 8.45 -10.24 5.51
CA ILE A 142 7.92 -10.28 4.16
C ILE A 142 8.90 -11.04 3.26
N ASP A 143 8.51 -12.21 2.77
CA ASP A 143 9.32 -13.08 1.91
C ASP A 143 9.39 -12.58 0.47
N ALA A 144 8.33 -11.94 0.00
CA ALA A 144 8.23 -11.45 -1.38
C ALA A 144 7.44 -10.16 -1.49
N ALA A 145 7.85 -9.29 -2.40
CA ALA A 145 7.12 -8.07 -2.73
C ALA A 145 6.89 -7.97 -4.25
N MET A 146 5.71 -7.44 -4.63
CA MET A 146 5.40 -7.06 -6.00
C MET A 146 5.01 -5.58 -6.02
N VAL A 147 5.66 -4.83 -6.91
CA VAL A 147 5.50 -3.38 -7.09
C VAL A 147 5.05 -3.13 -8.52
N SER A 148 3.80 -2.73 -8.71
CA SER A 148 3.19 -2.50 -10.03
C SER A 148 2.83 -1.04 -10.22
N GLY A 149 3.33 -0.41 -11.28
CA GLY A 149 3.04 0.99 -11.61
C GLY A 149 3.64 2.02 -10.66
N TYR A 150 4.66 1.64 -9.92
CA TYR A 150 5.48 2.52 -9.09
C TYR A 150 6.90 1.94 -9.04
N PHE A 151 7.84 2.62 -9.49
CA PHE A 151 9.28 2.44 -9.32
C PHE A 151 9.97 3.36 -10.31
N ASP A 152 10.63 4.40 -9.84
CA ASP A 152 11.22 5.38 -10.73
C ASP A 152 12.46 6.01 -10.11
N GLN A 153 13.12 6.88 -10.88
CA GLN A 153 14.22 7.68 -10.42
C GLN A 153 13.73 8.78 -9.48
N ARG A 154 13.92 8.59 -8.18
CA ARG A 154 13.39 9.51 -7.14
C ARG A 154 13.97 10.93 -7.18
N ALA A 155 15.02 11.18 -7.93
CA ALA A 155 15.51 12.54 -8.15
C ALA A 155 14.46 13.48 -8.76
N GLU A 156 13.42 12.92 -9.42
CA GLU A 156 12.31 13.67 -10.01
C GLU A 156 11.05 13.72 -9.14
N VAL A 157 11.13 13.35 -7.86
CA VAL A 157 9.99 13.36 -6.91
C VAL A 157 9.24 14.71 -6.86
N TRP A 158 9.88 15.80 -7.24
CA TRP A 158 9.26 17.12 -7.35
C TRP A 158 8.14 17.20 -8.41
N ARG A 159 8.05 16.22 -9.32
CA ARG A 159 6.95 16.07 -10.28
C ARG A 159 5.79 15.25 -9.74
N GLU A 160 5.98 14.62 -8.61
CA GLU A 160 4.99 13.76 -7.97
C GLU A 160 4.20 14.54 -6.92
N PRO A 161 3.04 14.01 -6.49
CA PRO A 161 2.27 14.60 -5.41
C PRO A 161 3.11 14.83 -4.15
N ILE A 162 2.93 15.97 -3.50
CA ILE A 162 3.73 16.40 -2.34
C ILE A 162 3.74 15.36 -1.21
N TYR A 163 2.68 14.61 -1.04
CA TYR A 163 2.57 13.57 0.01
C TYR A 163 3.46 12.34 -0.23
N ARG A 164 4.17 12.27 -1.37
CA ARG A 164 5.23 11.27 -1.63
C ARG A 164 6.61 11.74 -1.20
N ASN A 165 6.73 12.99 -0.78
CA ASN A 165 8.01 13.56 -0.30
C ASN A 165 8.27 13.17 1.15
N VAL A 166 8.97 12.06 1.36
CA VAL A 166 9.47 11.71 2.68
C VAL A 166 10.73 12.53 2.96
N TRP A 167 10.65 13.37 3.99
CA TRP A 167 11.73 14.29 4.34
C TRP A 167 13.04 13.53 4.57
N SER A 168 14.13 14.04 3.99
CA SER A 168 15.48 13.47 4.04
C SER A 168 15.68 12.09 3.42
N GLN A 169 14.64 11.41 2.91
CA GLN A 169 14.79 10.07 2.34
C GLN A 169 15.81 10.04 1.20
N LEU A 170 15.77 11.01 0.29
CA LEU A 170 16.67 11.06 -0.87
C LEU A 170 18.14 11.33 -0.54
N THR A 171 18.47 11.73 0.68
CA THR A 171 19.87 11.84 1.10
C THR A 171 20.51 10.46 1.30
N GLU A 172 19.70 9.43 1.51
CA GLU A 172 20.14 8.07 1.84
C GLU A 172 19.60 7.02 0.87
N PHE A 173 18.32 7.13 0.45
CA PHE A 173 17.61 6.07 -0.26
C PHE A 173 16.74 6.62 -1.41
N GLY A 174 17.01 6.16 -2.63
CA GLY A 174 16.05 6.13 -3.72
C GLY A 174 15.32 4.78 -3.77
N ASP A 175 14.50 4.57 -4.80
CA ASP A 175 13.75 3.31 -4.96
C ASP A 175 14.69 2.12 -5.19
N ALA A 176 15.81 2.32 -5.86
CA ALA A 176 16.82 1.29 -6.10
C ALA A 176 17.51 0.83 -4.78
N GLU A 177 17.81 1.77 -3.90
CA GLU A 177 18.39 1.47 -2.60
C GLU A 177 17.36 0.77 -1.69
N LEU A 178 16.08 1.19 -1.72
CA LEU A 178 15.00 0.49 -1.02
C LEU A 178 14.86 -0.95 -1.54
N ALA A 179 14.93 -1.15 -2.85
CA ALA A 179 14.94 -2.49 -3.44
C ALA A 179 16.14 -3.32 -2.96
N GLY A 180 17.31 -2.68 -2.80
CA GLY A 180 18.50 -3.30 -2.23
C GLY A 180 18.32 -3.80 -0.80
N LEU A 181 17.51 -3.13 0.02
CA LEU A 181 17.17 -3.57 1.38
C LEU A 181 16.26 -4.80 1.41
N ILE A 182 15.57 -5.09 0.31
CA ILE A 182 14.73 -6.29 0.20
C ILE A 182 15.58 -7.53 -0.08
N ALA A 183 16.69 -7.38 -0.80
CA ALA A 183 17.56 -8.51 -1.12
C ALA A 183 18.06 -9.25 0.15
N PRO A 184 18.19 -10.59 0.14
CA PRO A 184 18.01 -11.52 -1.00
C PRO A 184 16.56 -12.01 -1.21
N ARG A 185 15.58 -11.40 -0.55
CA ARG A 185 14.16 -11.74 -0.69
C ARG A 185 13.65 -11.38 -2.09
N THR A 186 12.54 -11.98 -2.49
CA THR A 186 12.00 -11.78 -3.84
C THR A 186 11.39 -10.39 -4.00
N LEU A 187 11.81 -9.67 -5.03
CA LEU A 187 11.16 -8.43 -5.49
C LEU A 187 10.78 -8.58 -6.96
N VAL A 188 9.52 -8.32 -7.28
CA VAL A 188 9.01 -8.24 -8.65
C VAL A 188 8.60 -6.81 -8.92
N VAL A 189 9.19 -6.19 -9.93
CA VAL A 189 8.81 -4.85 -10.39
C VAL A 189 8.12 -4.99 -11.74
N GLU A 190 6.86 -4.57 -11.80
CA GLU A 190 6.10 -4.49 -13.03
C GLU A 190 6.13 -3.06 -13.56
N ALA A 191 6.87 -2.87 -14.67
CA ALA A 191 6.98 -1.58 -15.32
C ALA A 191 5.71 -1.33 -16.16
N CYS A 192 4.66 -0.84 -15.55
CA CYS A 192 3.46 -0.34 -16.20
C CYS A 192 3.28 1.15 -15.90
N ARG A 193 2.42 1.82 -16.68
CA ARG A 193 2.05 3.19 -16.33
C ARG A 193 1.27 3.19 -15.03
N ALA A 194 1.73 4.00 -14.08
CA ALA A 194 0.93 4.33 -12.91
C ALA A 194 -0.38 5.00 -13.34
N PRO A 195 -1.46 4.88 -12.55
CA PRO A 195 -2.58 5.79 -12.69
C PRO A 195 -2.06 7.23 -12.70
N GLU A 196 -2.49 8.03 -13.68
CA GLU A 196 -2.15 9.45 -13.71
C GLU A 196 -2.76 10.09 -12.46
N VAL A 197 -1.91 10.62 -11.61
CA VAL A 197 -2.33 11.37 -10.43
C VAL A 197 -2.43 12.83 -10.86
N SER A 198 -3.67 13.31 -10.97
CA SER A 198 -3.98 14.72 -11.27
C SER A 198 -3.75 15.61 -10.06
#